data_6de5bca3e8e7d2d502e0fa2d9c594bc0
#
_entry.id   6de5bca3e8e7d2d502e0fa2d9c594bc0
#
_cell.length_a   1.000
_cell.length_b   1.000
_cell.length_c   1.000
_cell.angle_alpha   90.00
_cell.angle_beta   90.00
_cell.angle_gamma   90.00
#
_symmetry.space_group_name_H-M   'P 1'
#
loop_
_entity.id
_entity.type
_entity.pdbx_description
1 polymer ?
#
loop_
_entity_poly.entity_id
_entity_poly.type
_entity_poly.pdbx_seq_one_letter_code
_entity_poly.pdbx_strand_id
1 'polypeptide(L)'
;MRKINTRSIINFDTYPKPPAVAKAVAQAVERYGGNPGRSGHKLSMRVSEKIFTVRQQAAKMFGAQTENVAFTANCTHALNMAIKGVMQYGGHMIISDHEHNAVARPVYALSKTRGVKYSIARTGETDSETVENFRRLITPETKCICCTVASNVTGRLMPYRELAALCKAHGICFIADGAQACGLLKLSLSDGFNFLCTAGHKALYGPTGTGLLISDGEYSLSTIIEGGTGATSALLEQTPFLPEKLESGTINTVGIIGLGEGLTFVRQKTPAVIKAHEEKLCKQLYEQLSDIDKIKFYEADQKKVPILSFNIGDIPSAEIASYLSEKGFALRGGLQCAAVTHTTLGTIEQGTVRFSPSAFSTPQQVTALSRTIKIFAANN
;
A
#
# COMPACT_ATOMS: atom_id res chain seq x y z
N MET A 1 -20.85 -13.56 -24.68
CA MET A 1 -19.90 -12.63 -24.05
C MET A 1 -19.11 -11.93 -25.14
N ARG A 2 -19.25 -10.60 -25.30
CA ARG A 2 -18.40 -9.83 -26.22
C ARG A 2 -16.97 -9.89 -25.68
N LYS A 3 -16.00 -10.25 -26.51
CA LYS A 3 -14.56 -10.19 -26.14
C LYS A 3 -14.23 -8.74 -25.80
N ILE A 4 -13.96 -8.45 -24.52
CA ILE A 4 -13.48 -7.14 -24.09
C ILE A 4 -12.06 -6.98 -24.66
N ASN A 5 -11.87 -6.06 -25.58
CA ASN A 5 -10.54 -5.70 -26.07
C ASN A 5 -9.84 -4.84 -24.98
N THR A 6 -9.17 -5.49 -24.06
CA THR A 6 -8.49 -4.82 -22.92
C THR A 6 -7.37 -3.86 -23.38
N ARG A 7 -6.92 -3.91 -24.64
CA ARG A 7 -5.95 -2.97 -25.20
C ARG A 7 -6.54 -1.58 -25.47
N SER A 8 -7.87 -1.44 -25.47
CA SER A 8 -8.55 -0.16 -25.68
C SER A 8 -8.93 0.55 -24.37
N ILE A 9 -8.78 -0.10 -23.21
CA ILE A 9 -9.15 0.48 -21.92
C ILE A 9 -8.03 1.35 -21.39
N ILE A 10 -8.31 2.62 -21.13
CA ILE A 10 -7.42 3.57 -20.46
C ILE A 10 -7.56 3.36 -18.95
N ASN A 11 -6.48 2.92 -18.31
CA ASN A 11 -6.50 2.50 -16.92
C ASN A 11 -5.93 3.59 -15.99
N PHE A 12 -6.79 4.10 -15.10
CA PHE A 12 -6.47 5.04 -14.03
C PHE A 12 -6.84 4.50 -12.63
N ASP A 13 -6.91 3.19 -12.47
CA ASP A 13 -7.18 2.53 -11.19
C ASP A 13 -6.00 1.72 -10.67
N THR A 14 -5.27 1.05 -11.56
CA THR A 14 -4.19 0.13 -11.19
C THR A 14 -2.89 0.46 -11.92
N TYR A 15 -1.77 -0.02 -11.39
CA TYR A 15 -0.45 0.18 -11.98
C TYR A 15 -0.18 -0.87 -13.08
N PRO A 16 -0.15 -0.51 -14.37
CA PRO A 16 0.27 -1.39 -15.46
C PRO A 16 1.68 -1.90 -15.23
N LYS A 17 1.96 -3.14 -15.63
CA LYS A 17 3.27 -3.74 -15.39
C LYS A 17 4.25 -3.40 -16.51
N PRO A 18 5.50 -2.99 -16.18
CA PRO A 18 6.56 -2.88 -17.18
C PRO A 18 6.73 -4.20 -17.94
N PRO A 19 7.06 -4.18 -19.25
CA PRO A 19 7.26 -5.40 -20.02
C PRO A 19 8.29 -6.36 -19.42
N ALA A 20 9.34 -5.84 -18.78
CA ALA A 20 10.35 -6.62 -18.06
C ALA A 20 9.75 -7.48 -16.95
N VAL A 21 8.76 -6.97 -16.21
CA VAL A 21 8.06 -7.69 -15.14
C VAL A 21 7.28 -8.87 -15.71
N ALA A 22 6.50 -8.68 -16.77
CA ALA A 22 5.76 -9.75 -17.43
C ALA A 22 6.69 -10.84 -17.98
N LYS A 23 7.80 -10.44 -18.61
CA LYS A 23 8.84 -11.34 -19.11
C LYS A 23 9.50 -12.15 -17.98
N ALA A 24 9.84 -11.50 -16.88
CA ALA A 24 10.46 -12.16 -15.72
C ALA A 24 9.52 -13.19 -15.08
N VAL A 25 8.22 -12.86 -14.95
CA VAL A 25 7.20 -13.79 -14.44
C VAL A 25 7.09 -15.03 -15.35
N ALA A 26 6.98 -14.84 -16.67
CA ALA A 26 6.93 -15.95 -17.63
C ALA A 26 8.18 -16.85 -17.54
N GLN A 27 9.37 -16.24 -17.54
CA GLN A 27 10.63 -16.97 -17.38
C GLN A 27 10.76 -17.67 -16.04
N ALA A 28 10.17 -17.09 -14.98
CA ALA A 28 10.23 -17.69 -13.65
C ALA A 28 9.43 -19.02 -13.61
N VAL A 29 8.26 -19.06 -14.25
CA VAL A 29 7.48 -20.31 -14.37
C VAL A 29 8.28 -21.40 -15.06
N GLU A 30 8.99 -21.07 -16.14
CA GLU A 30 9.76 -22.05 -16.93
C GLU A 30 11.06 -22.51 -16.25
N ARG A 31 11.77 -21.60 -15.55
CA ARG A 31 13.17 -21.81 -15.16
C ARG A 31 13.42 -21.94 -13.67
N TYR A 32 12.45 -21.58 -12.82
CA TYR A 32 12.61 -21.51 -11.37
C TYR A 32 11.56 -22.37 -10.62
N GLY A 33 11.33 -23.60 -11.11
CA GLY A 33 10.36 -24.55 -10.52
C GLY A 33 10.82 -25.24 -9.23
N GLY A 34 11.91 -24.81 -8.60
CA GLY A 34 12.39 -25.38 -7.33
C GLY A 34 11.82 -24.67 -6.10
N ASN A 35 11.77 -25.37 -4.96
CA ASN A 35 11.42 -24.78 -3.67
C ASN A 35 12.65 -24.13 -3.03
N PRO A 36 12.66 -22.81 -2.78
CA PRO A 36 13.80 -22.15 -2.15
C PRO A 36 13.96 -22.64 -0.70
N GLY A 37 15.22 -22.78 -0.27
CA GLY A 37 15.57 -23.08 1.13
C GLY A 37 15.24 -24.48 1.63
N ARG A 38 14.68 -25.38 0.79
CA ARG A 38 14.20 -26.71 1.24
C ARG A 38 15.01 -27.90 0.76
N SER A 39 16.00 -27.69 -0.10
CA SER A 39 16.82 -28.77 -0.68
C SER A 39 18.18 -28.23 -1.10
N GLY A 40 19.23 -29.08 -0.99
CA GLY A 40 20.60 -28.74 -1.41
C GLY A 40 20.88 -28.93 -2.90
N HIS A 41 19.90 -29.33 -3.73
CA HIS A 41 20.14 -29.54 -5.15
C HIS A 41 20.21 -28.22 -5.94
N LYS A 42 20.92 -28.24 -7.07
CA LYS A 42 21.23 -27.05 -7.90
C LYS A 42 20.01 -26.18 -8.25
N LEU A 43 18.85 -26.78 -8.52
CA LEU A 43 17.65 -26.03 -8.87
C LEU A 43 17.12 -25.21 -7.66
N SER A 44 17.03 -25.83 -6.48
CA SER A 44 16.61 -25.14 -5.26
C SER A 44 17.58 -24.02 -4.89
N MET A 45 18.89 -24.25 -4.96
CA MET A 45 19.91 -23.23 -4.69
C MET A 45 19.78 -22.03 -5.64
N ARG A 46 19.60 -22.27 -6.93
CA ARG A 46 19.41 -21.20 -7.93
C ARG A 46 18.18 -20.34 -7.65
N VAL A 47 17.09 -20.97 -7.20
CA VAL A 47 15.88 -20.23 -6.83
C VAL A 47 16.13 -19.41 -5.57
N SER A 48 16.78 -19.99 -4.56
CA SER A 48 17.14 -19.29 -3.31
C SER A 48 18.02 -18.06 -3.56
N GLU A 49 19.03 -18.19 -4.42
CA GLU A 49 19.90 -17.07 -4.82
C GLU A 49 19.10 -15.94 -5.48
N LYS A 50 18.16 -16.29 -6.36
CA LYS A 50 17.33 -15.27 -7.04
C LYS A 50 16.40 -14.57 -6.06
N ILE A 51 15.74 -15.29 -5.14
CA ILE A 51 14.91 -14.72 -4.09
C ILE A 51 15.73 -13.83 -3.16
N PHE A 52 16.91 -14.28 -2.74
CA PHE A 52 17.83 -13.49 -1.92
C PHE A 52 18.24 -12.18 -2.61
N THR A 53 18.56 -12.24 -3.92
CA THR A 53 18.86 -11.03 -4.71
C THR A 53 17.72 -10.02 -4.68
N VAL A 54 16.47 -10.47 -4.83
CA VAL A 54 15.30 -9.56 -4.77
C VAL A 54 15.13 -8.99 -3.36
N ARG A 55 15.37 -9.79 -2.32
CA ARG A 55 15.33 -9.34 -0.93
C ARG A 55 16.38 -8.26 -0.67
N GLN A 56 17.61 -8.44 -1.17
CA GLN A 56 18.67 -7.42 -1.10
C GLN A 56 18.27 -6.12 -1.82
N GLN A 57 17.60 -6.22 -2.98
CA GLN A 57 17.10 -5.03 -3.68
C GLN A 57 16.07 -4.26 -2.85
N ALA A 58 15.13 -4.97 -2.22
CA ALA A 58 14.13 -4.37 -1.33
C ALA A 58 14.80 -3.77 -0.08
N ALA A 59 15.70 -4.49 0.57
CA ALA A 59 16.46 -4.02 1.72
C ALA A 59 17.21 -2.72 1.41
N LYS A 60 17.93 -2.68 0.29
CA LYS A 60 18.64 -1.48 -0.18
C LYS A 60 17.70 -0.31 -0.47
N MET A 61 16.53 -0.57 -1.04
CA MET A 61 15.54 0.47 -1.38
C MET A 61 14.99 1.15 -0.13
N PHE A 62 14.77 0.39 0.95
CA PHE A 62 14.12 0.85 2.18
C PHE A 62 15.08 1.02 3.37
N GLY A 63 16.39 0.87 3.16
CA GLY A 63 17.40 1.08 4.21
C GLY A 63 17.35 0.04 5.34
N ALA A 64 17.00 -1.21 5.01
CA ALA A 64 16.91 -2.32 5.94
C ALA A 64 18.10 -3.28 5.83
N GLN A 65 18.30 -4.12 6.85
CA GLN A 65 19.09 -5.34 6.73
C GLN A 65 18.31 -6.36 5.88
N THR A 66 19.03 -7.20 5.13
CA THR A 66 18.40 -8.14 4.19
C THR A 66 17.48 -9.14 4.90
N GLU A 67 17.89 -9.66 6.04
CA GLU A 67 17.11 -10.59 6.88
C GLU A 67 15.84 -9.97 7.46
N ASN A 68 15.79 -8.65 7.61
CA ASN A 68 14.64 -7.92 8.16
C ASN A 68 13.57 -7.58 7.11
N VAL A 69 13.69 -8.12 5.91
CA VAL A 69 12.69 -7.98 4.85
C VAL A 69 11.98 -9.31 4.65
N ALA A 70 10.72 -9.41 5.00
CA ALA A 70 9.87 -10.57 4.74
C ALA A 70 8.95 -10.33 3.54
N PHE A 71 8.85 -11.33 2.65
CA PHE A 71 7.88 -11.34 1.56
C PHE A 71 6.50 -11.75 2.08
N THR A 72 5.49 -11.06 1.63
CA THR A 72 4.10 -11.33 1.97
C THR A 72 3.25 -11.42 0.71
N ALA A 73 2.03 -11.93 0.82
CA ALA A 73 1.12 -12.02 -0.32
C ALA A 73 0.63 -10.63 -0.81
N ASN A 74 0.60 -9.64 0.07
CA ASN A 74 0.18 -8.26 -0.18
C ASN A 74 0.39 -7.41 1.08
N CYS A 75 0.12 -6.10 1.00
CA CYS A 75 0.22 -5.19 2.14
C CYS A 75 -0.72 -5.57 3.30
N THR A 76 -1.93 -6.06 3.01
CA THR A 76 -2.89 -6.51 4.05
C THR A 76 -2.29 -7.64 4.88
N HIS A 77 -1.60 -8.59 4.25
CA HIS A 77 -0.88 -9.66 4.95
C HIS A 77 0.23 -9.09 5.84
N ALA A 78 1.08 -8.21 5.30
CA ALA A 78 2.15 -7.54 6.05
C ALA A 78 1.61 -6.77 7.26
N LEU A 79 0.55 -5.97 7.09
CA LEU A 79 -0.09 -5.22 8.17
C LEU A 79 -0.71 -6.13 9.24
N ASN A 80 -1.35 -7.25 8.85
CA ASN A 80 -1.86 -8.22 9.82
C ASN A 80 -0.73 -8.86 10.63
N MET A 81 0.41 -9.18 10.00
CA MET A 81 1.59 -9.71 10.70
C MET A 81 2.12 -8.69 11.72
N ALA A 82 2.34 -7.44 11.30
CA ALA A 82 2.84 -6.40 12.18
C ALA A 82 1.85 -6.08 13.33
N ILE A 83 0.59 -5.77 13.00
CA ILE A 83 -0.43 -5.37 13.98
C ILE A 83 -0.69 -6.51 14.99
N LYS A 84 -0.97 -7.72 14.51
CA LYS A 84 -1.29 -8.85 15.38
C LYS A 84 -0.07 -9.33 16.17
N GLY A 85 1.12 -9.26 15.56
CA GLY A 85 2.38 -9.63 16.18
C GLY A 85 2.76 -8.71 17.35
N VAL A 86 2.61 -7.38 17.17
CA VAL A 86 2.87 -6.39 18.23
C VAL A 86 1.81 -6.44 19.31
N MET A 87 0.54 -6.60 18.94
CA MET A 87 -0.60 -6.54 19.88
C MET A 87 -1.01 -7.90 20.44
N GLN A 88 -0.16 -8.92 20.38
CA GLN A 88 -0.48 -10.28 20.83
C GLN A 88 -0.93 -10.33 22.29
N TYR A 89 -0.34 -9.54 23.15
CA TYR A 89 -0.61 -9.51 24.59
C TYR A 89 -1.52 -8.35 25.02
N GLY A 90 -2.41 -7.90 24.13
CA GLY A 90 -3.32 -6.79 24.46
C GLY A 90 -2.62 -5.44 24.56
N GLY A 91 -3.29 -4.49 25.18
CA GLY A 91 -2.85 -3.11 25.34
C GLY A 91 -3.68 -2.14 24.50
N HIS A 92 -3.16 -0.94 24.25
CA HIS A 92 -3.82 0.11 23.48
C HIS A 92 -3.05 0.40 22.18
N MET A 93 -3.79 0.70 21.13
CA MET A 93 -3.27 1.04 19.80
C MET A 93 -3.96 2.29 19.27
N ILE A 94 -3.21 3.15 18.59
CA ILE A 94 -3.77 4.33 17.92
C ILE A 94 -3.63 4.15 16.40
N ILE A 95 -4.70 4.44 15.68
CA ILE A 95 -4.71 4.49 14.21
C ILE A 95 -5.21 5.84 13.72
N SER A 96 -4.94 6.20 12.46
CA SER A 96 -5.49 7.42 11.87
C SER A 96 -6.93 7.24 11.37
N ASP A 97 -7.62 8.35 11.14
CA ASP A 97 -8.91 8.38 10.47
C ASP A 97 -8.81 8.27 8.93
N HIS A 98 -7.60 8.11 8.39
CA HIS A 98 -7.33 7.90 6.96
C HIS A 98 -6.92 6.46 6.61
N GLU A 99 -7.19 5.51 7.52
CA GLU A 99 -6.73 4.13 7.36
C GLU A 99 -7.54 3.33 6.32
N HIS A 100 -6.80 2.52 5.57
CA HIS A 100 -7.39 1.44 4.79
C HIS A 100 -7.95 0.33 5.70
N ASN A 101 -8.94 -0.43 5.22
CA ASN A 101 -9.49 -1.58 5.95
C ASN A 101 -8.46 -2.65 6.31
N ALA A 102 -7.28 -2.66 5.68
CA ALA A 102 -6.17 -3.53 6.03
C ALA A 102 -5.57 -3.23 7.41
N VAL A 103 -5.78 -2.02 7.93
CA VAL A 103 -5.46 -1.60 9.30
C VAL A 103 -6.70 -1.63 10.18
N ALA A 104 -7.79 -0.98 9.78
CA ALA A 104 -8.97 -0.82 10.62
C ALA A 104 -9.61 -2.17 11.02
N ARG A 105 -9.71 -3.13 10.09
CA ARG A 105 -10.34 -4.43 10.36
C ARG A 105 -9.56 -5.33 11.32
N PRO A 106 -8.23 -5.56 11.18
CA PRO A 106 -7.50 -6.35 12.16
C PRO A 106 -7.50 -5.69 13.55
N VAL A 107 -7.43 -4.34 13.63
CA VAL A 107 -7.53 -3.61 14.91
C VAL A 107 -8.90 -3.86 15.56
N TYR A 108 -9.98 -3.71 14.81
CA TYR A 108 -11.33 -4.01 15.30
C TYR A 108 -11.48 -5.48 15.71
N ALA A 109 -10.95 -6.42 14.93
CA ALA A 109 -10.98 -7.84 15.28
C ALA A 109 -10.24 -8.13 16.60
N LEU A 110 -9.06 -7.54 16.80
CA LEU A 110 -8.30 -7.67 18.06
C LEU A 110 -9.06 -7.09 19.27
N SER A 111 -9.80 -6.00 19.08
CA SER A 111 -10.63 -5.43 20.15
C SER A 111 -11.73 -6.39 20.61
N LYS A 112 -12.25 -7.22 19.71
CA LYS A 112 -13.29 -8.21 20.01
C LYS A 112 -12.74 -9.53 20.56
N THR A 113 -11.52 -9.92 20.12
CA THR A 113 -11.00 -11.27 20.41
C THR A 113 -9.90 -11.32 21.46
N ARG A 114 -9.18 -10.19 21.67
CA ARG A 114 -8.01 -10.12 22.57
C ARG A 114 -8.04 -8.94 23.53
N GLY A 115 -9.16 -8.23 23.65
CA GLY A 115 -9.32 -7.07 24.55
C GLY A 115 -8.39 -5.89 24.22
N VAL A 116 -7.87 -5.81 22.99
CA VAL A 116 -7.07 -4.66 22.56
C VAL A 116 -7.97 -3.41 22.53
N LYS A 117 -7.57 -2.38 23.26
CA LYS A 117 -8.19 -1.06 23.17
C LYS A 117 -7.62 -0.32 21.94
N TYR A 118 -8.43 0.49 21.28
CA TYR A 118 -7.91 1.35 20.22
C TYR A 118 -8.58 2.71 20.18
N SER A 119 -7.84 3.70 19.71
CA SER A 119 -8.32 5.05 19.44
C SER A 119 -8.06 5.42 17.99
N ILE A 120 -8.93 6.28 17.43
CA ILE A 120 -8.78 6.82 16.08
C ILE A 120 -8.40 8.31 16.24
N ALA A 121 -7.18 8.64 15.82
CA ALA A 121 -6.69 10.01 15.81
C ALA A 121 -7.25 10.75 14.59
N ARG A 122 -7.83 11.91 14.79
CA ARG A 122 -8.32 12.76 13.72
C ARG A 122 -7.16 13.48 13.05
N THR A 123 -7.19 13.53 11.74
CA THR A 123 -6.28 14.35 10.94
C THR A 123 -6.71 15.81 11.03
N GLY A 124 -5.78 16.69 11.42
CA GLY A 124 -6.01 18.14 11.54
C GLY A 124 -5.79 18.88 10.23
N GLU A 125 -6.01 20.18 10.23
CA GLU A 125 -5.72 21.05 9.09
C GLU A 125 -4.21 21.11 8.79
N THR A 126 -3.38 21.03 9.84
CA THR A 126 -1.91 21.05 9.75
C THR A 126 -1.27 19.74 10.21
N ASP A 127 -0.03 19.53 9.80
CA ASP A 127 0.79 18.40 10.26
C ASP A 127 0.96 18.43 11.79
N SER A 128 1.17 19.62 12.37
CA SER A 128 1.34 19.82 13.82
C SER A 128 0.06 19.48 14.61
N GLU A 129 -1.10 19.90 14.12
CA GLU A 129 -2.37 19.56 14.73
C GLU A 129 -2.64 18.05 14.68
N THR A 130 -2.34 17.44 13.54
CA THR A 130 -2.45 15.97 13.39
C THR A 130 -1.60 15.25 14.43
N VAL A 131 -0.32 15.62 14.58
CA VAL A 131 0.58 15.02 15.57
C VAL A 131 0.08 15.23 16.99
N GLU A 132 -0.44 16.41 17.30
CA GLU A 132 -1.00 16.71 18.63
C GLU A 132 -2.25 15.86 18.91
N ASN A 133 -3.10 15.62 17.92
CA ASN A 133 -4.25 14.73 18.06
C ASN A 133 -3.84 13.28 18.38
N PHE A 134 -2.75 12.78 17.79
CA PHE A 134 -2.17 11.49 18.17
C PHE A 134 -1.60 11.53 19.59
N ARG A 135 -0.86 12.58 19.95
CA ARG A 135 -0.24 12.74 21.28
C ARG A 135 -1.26 12.66 22.41
N ARG A 136 -2.40 13.34 22.27
CA ARG A 136 -3.49 13.35 23.27
C ARG A 136 -4.12 11.99 23.52
N LEU A 137 -4.00 11.07 22.59
CA LEU A 137 -4.54 9.72 22.71
C LEU A 137 -3.56 8.71 23.32
N ILE A 138 -2.29 9.10 23.52
CA ILE A 138 -1.28 8.24 24.14
C ILE A 138 -1.62 8.05 25.63
N THR A 139 -1.64 6.79 26.04
CA THR A 139 -1.83 6.35 27.42
C THR A 139 -0.66 5.45 27.85
N PRO A 140 -0.49 5.16 29.15
CA PRO A 140 0.52 4.20 29.61
C PRO A 140 0.36 2.79 29.01
N GLU A 141 -0.84 2.44 28.53
CA GLU A 141 -1.13 1.15 27.89
C GLU A 141 -0.82 1.17 26.37
N THR A 142 -0.49 2.33 25.80
CA THR A 142 -0.25 2.45 24.36
C THR A 142 1.04 1.74 23.96
N LYS A 143 0.92 0.70 23.13
CA LYS A 143 2.04 -0.10 22.63
C LYS A 143 2.40 0.20 21.18
N CYS A 144 1.42 0.67 20.39
CA CYS A 144 1.58 0.81 18.96
C CYS A 144 0.79 1.99 18.41
N ILE A 145 1.40 2.70 17.45
CA ILE A 145 0.71 3.57 16.50
C ILE A 145 0.84 2.93 15.13
N CYS A 146 -0.28 2.77 14.41
CA CYS A 146 -0.27 2.39 13.00
C CYS A 146 -0.88 3.51 12.18
N CYS A 147 -0.14 4.01 11.20
CA CYS A 147 -0.61 5.11 10.37
C CYS A 147 -0.27 4.88 8.91
N THR A 148 -1.24 5.13 8.02
CA THR A 148 -0.94 5.18 6.59
C THR A 148 0.01 6.34 6.30
N VAL A 149 0.99 6.12 5.41
CA VAL A 149 1.87 7.21 4.95
C VAL A 149 1.11 8.13 4.01
N ALA A 150 0.18 7.56 3.23
CA ALA A 150 -0.69 8.33 2.34
C ALA A 150 -2.06 7.68 2.21
N SER A 151 -3.12 8.48 2.26
CA SER A 151 -4.50 8.02 2.09
C SER A 151 -4.71 7.39 0.72
N ASN A 152 -5.34 6.21 0.69
CA ASN A 152 -5.71 5.57 -0.57
C ASN A 152 -6.97 6.15 -1.21
N VAL A 153 -7.66 7.06 -0.52
CA VAL A 153 -8.83 7.78 -1.03
C VAL A 153 -8.40 9.12 -1.61
N THR A 154 -7.80 9.99 -0.82
CA THR A 154 -7.49 11.37 -1.22
C THR A 154 -6.05 11.59 -1.64
N GLY A 155 -5.16 10.65 -1.32
CA GLY A 155 -3.72 10.79 -1.51
C GLY A 155 -3.04 11.63 -0.43
N ARG A 156 -3.76 12.21 0.52
CA ARG A 156 -3.20 13.07 1.57
C ARG A 156 -2.04 12.38 2.27
N LEU A 157 -0.91 13.08 2.38
CA LEU A 157 0.25 12.63 3.13
C LEU A 157 0.05 12.89 4.61
N MET A 158 0.31 11.87 5.41
CA MET A 158 0.34 11.98 6.87
C MET A 158 1.72 12.47 7.33
N PRO A 159 1.82 13.16 8.49
CA PRO A 159 3.09 13.61 9.07
C PRO A 159 3.87 12.43 9.69
N TYR A 160 4.21 11.43 8.86
CA TYR A 160 4.74 10.14 9.32
C TYR A 160 6.09 10.26 10.03
N ARG A 161 6.94 11.25 9.68
CA ARG A 161 8.24 11.46 10.35
C ARG A 161 8.07 12.02 11.75
N GLU A 162 7.16 12.96 11.89
CA GLU A 162 6.79 13.57 13.15
C GLU A 162 6.09 12.55 14.07
N LEU A 163 5.24 11.68 13.51
CA LEU A 163 4.63 10.57 14.22
C LEU A 163 5.67 9.53 14.64
N ALA A 164 6.65 9.22 13.79
CA ALA A 164 7.76 8.35 14.14
C ALA A 164 8.59 8.91 15.31
N ALA A 165 8.88 10.21 15.27
CA ALA A 165 9.58 10.90 16.37
C ALA A 165 8.75 10.88 17.67
N LEU A 166 7.44 11.08 17.57
CA LEU A 166 6.52 10.95 18.71
C LEU A 166 6.55 9.53 19.31
N CYS A 167 6.47 8.50 18.46
CA CYS A 167 6.54 7.10 18.90
C CYS A 167 7.85 6.81 19.61
N LYS A 168 8.99 7.22 19.03
CA LYS A 168 10.33 7.05 19.62
C LYS A 168 10.44 7.72 20.99
N ALA A 169 9.91 8.95 21.13
CA ALA A 169 9.95 9.69 22.39
C ALA A 169 9.15 9.00 23.51
N HIS A 170 8.15 8.20 23.18
CA HIS A 170 7.29 7.49 24.13
C HIS A 170 7.59 5.98 24.23
N GLY A 171 8.60 5.45 23.51
CA GLY A 171 8.89 4.00 23.47
C GLY A 171 7.76 3.17 22.83
N ILE A 172 7.02 3.73 21.89
CA ILE A 172 5.86 3.14 21.21
C ILE A 172 6.30 2.62 19.84
N CYS A 173 5.85 1.42 19.47
CA CYS A 173 6.09 0.86 18.15
C CYS A 173 5.35 1.65 17.06
N PHE A 174 6.04 1.97 15.96
CA PHE A 174 5.43 2.63 14.80
C PHE A 174 5.35 1.70 13.59
N ILE A 175 4.11 1.38 13.17
CA ILE A 175 3.80 0.61 11.96
C ILE A 175 3.32 1.59 10.88
N ALA A 176 4.03 1.64 9.75
CA ALA A 176 3.68 2.49 8.62
C ALA A 176 3.03 1.66 7.50
N ASP A 177 1.79 2.02 7.10
CA ASP A 177 1.21 1.53 5.85
C ASP A 177 1.73 2.36 4.68
N GLY A 178 2.73 1.82 3.99
CA GLY A 178 3.37 2.42 2.82
C GLY A 178 2.72 2.06 1.48
N ALA A 179 1.54 1.42 1.49
CA ALA A 179 0.92 0.87 0.27
C ALA A 179 0.68 1.88 -0.86
N GLN A 180 0.47 3.16 -0.55
CA GLN A 180 0.27 4.22 -1.55
C GLN A 180 1.52 5.10 -1.73
N ALA A 181 2.53 4.93 -0.90
CA ALA A 181 3.70 5.81 -0.86
C ALA A 181 4.99 5.14 -1.37
N CYS A 182 5.17 3.83 -1.10
CA CYS A 182 6.32 3.08 -1.59
C CYS A 182 6.35 3.04 -3.12
N GLY A 183 7.47 3.51 -3.69
CA GLY A 183 7.64 3.66 -5.14
C GLY A 183 7.34 5.07 -5.67
N LEU A 184 6.67 5.93 -4.89
CA LEU A 184 6.41 7.34 -5.19
C LEU A 184 7.22 8.28 -4.30
N LEU A 185 7.50 7.87 -3.07
CA LEU A 185 8.33 8.60 -2.11
C LEU A 185 9.61 7.79 -1.83
N LYS A 186 10.68 8.51 -1.51
CA LYS A 186 11.90 7.90 -0.98
C LYS A 186 11.69 7.62 0.51
N LEU A 187 11.06 6.50 0.82
CA LEU A 187 10.88 6.02 2.18
C LEU A 187 12.04 5.11 2.60
N SER A 188 12.43 5.21 3.86
CA SER A 188 13.49 4.40 4.46
C SER A 188 13.18 4.16 5.93
N LEU A 189 13.70 3.07 6.52
CA LEU A 189 13.63 2.85 7.96
C LEU A 189 14.29 4.00 8.75
N SER A 190 15.22 4.73 8.15
CA SER A 190 15.77 5.96 8.74
C SER A 190 14.75 7.09 8.94
N ASP A 191 13.55 6.99 8.37
CA ASP A 191 12.42 7.88 8.67
C ASP A 191 11.79 7.57 10.05
N GLY A 192 12.24 6.50 10.74
CA GLY A 192 11.84 6.14 12.10
C GLY A 192 10.72 5.10 12.19
N PHE A 193 10.46 4.35 11.11
CA PHE A 193 9.52 3.23 11.14
C PHE A 193 10.15 2.01 11.83
N ASN A 194 9.42 1.36 12.76
CA ASN A 194 9.79 0.03 13.22
C ASN A 194 9.33 -1.03 12.21
N PHE A 195 8.16 -0.81 11.59
CA PHE A 195 7.67 -1.64 10.50
C PHE A 195 7.14 -0.78 9.34
N LEU A 196 7.62 -1.06 8.13
CA LEU A 196 7.06 -0.52 6.89
C LEU A 196 6.42 -1.66 6.10
N CYS A 197 5.11 -1.57 5.89
CA CYS A 197 4.32 -2.55 5.14
C CYS A 197 3.95 -2.00 3.77
N THR A 198 4.11 -2.80 2.70
CA THR A 198 3.78 -2.33 1.35
C THR A 198 3.30 -3.43 0.42
N ALA A 199 2.65 -3.03 -0.68
CA ALA A 199 2.16 -3.90 -1.73
C ALA A 199 3.10 -3.87 -2.94
N GLY A 200 3.50 -5.04 -3.43
CA GLY A 200 4.36 -5.12 -4.61
C GLY A 200 3.66 -4.69 -5.91
N HIS A 201 2.34 -4.89 -6.00
CA HIS A 201 1.56 -4.65 -7.22
C HIS A 201 1.11 -3.21 -7.46
N LYS A 202 1.37 -2.28 -6.54
CA LYS A 202 1.09 -0.85 -6.70
C LYS A 202 2.29 -0.12 -7.33
N ALA A 203 2.71 1.00 -6.77
CA ALA A 203 3.81 1.81 -7.31
C ALA A 203 5.21 1.17 -7.23
N LEU A 204 5.33 -0.04 -6.69
CA LEU A 204 6.51 -0.89 -6.88
C LEU A 204 6.48 -1.68 -8.19
N TYR A 205 5.40 -1.60 -8.98
CA TYR A 205 5.21 -2.17 -10.31
C TYR A 205 5.42 -3.70 -10.42
N GLY A 206 5.46 -4.41 -9.30
CA GLY A 206 5.53 -5.86 -9.23
C GLY A 206 4.17 -6.53 -9.53
N PRO A 207 4.12 -7.85 -9.69
CA PRO A 207 2.88 -8.58 -9.92
C PRO A 207 1.98 -8.63 -8.68
N THR A 208 0.71 -8.98 -8.86
CA THR A 208 -0.20 -9.31 -7.77
C THR A 208 0.32 -10.52 -6.98
N GLY A 209 -0.15 -10.69 -5.74
CA GLY A 209 0.34 -11.78 -4.89
C GLY A 209 1.74 -11.51 -4.30
N THR A 210 2.17 -10.26 -4.25
CA THR A 210 3.44 -9.82 -3.65
C THR A 210 3.25 -8.61 -2.74
N GLY A 211 3.96 -8.59 -1.64
CA GLY A 211 4.06 -7.51 -0.67
C GLY A 211 5.33 -7.66 0.15
N LEU A 212 5.62 -6.68 0.98
CA LEU A 212 6.78 -6.65 1.84
C LEU A 212 6.39 -6.20 3.24
N LEU A 213 6.96 -6.85 4.24
CA LEU A 213 7.09 -6.36 5.60
C LEU A 213 8.57 -6.10 5.84
N ILE A 214 8.91 -4.87 6.18
CA ILE A 214 10.27 -4.40 6.36
C ILE A 214 10.40 -3.93 7.81
N SER A 215 11.36 -4.46 8.57
CA SER A 215 11.57 -4.20 9.99
C SER A 215 12.92 -3.55 10.23
N ASP A 216 13.00 -2.70 11.27
CA ASP A 216 14.26 -2.20 11.81
C ASP A 216 14.97 -3.22 12.72
N GLY A 217 14.26 -4.27 13.14
CA GLY A 217 14.78 -5.32 14.04
C GLY A 217 14.61 -5.03 15.53
N GLU A 218 14.11 -3.85 15.92
CA GLU A 218 13.95 -3.49 17.35
C GLU A 218 12.80 -4.26 18.04
N TYR A 219 11.76 -4.60 17.28
CA TYR A 219 10.58 -5.30 17.81
C TYR A 219 10.47 -6.71 17.22
N SER A 220 10.38 -7.72 18.11
CA SER A 220 10.07 -9.07 17.69
C SER A 220 8.56 -9.25 17.53
N LEU A 221 8.14 -9.74 16.36
CA LEU A 221 6.75 -10.05 16.08
C LEU A 221 6.43 -11.48 16.55
N SER A 222 5.27 -11.66 17.17
CA SER A 222 4.69 -12.99 17.28
C SER A 222 4.12 -13.41 15.93
N THR A 223 4.25 -14.69 15.62
CA THR A 223 3.74 -15.23 14.35
C THR A 223 2.22 -15.27 14.33
N ILE A 224 1.67 -15.17 13.14
CA ILE A 224 0.23 -15.35 12.88
C ILE A 224 -0.04 -16.56 12.00
N ILE A 225 1.00 -17.11 11.40
CA ILE A 225 1.00 -18.32 10.59
C ILE A 225 2.25 -19.09 10.94
N GLU A 226 2.07 -20.31 11.46
CA GLU A 226 3.14 -21.25 11.74
C GLU A 226 3.17 -22.34 10.67
N GLY A 227 4.36 -22.89 10.38
CA GLY A 227 4.49 -23.97 9.40
C GLY A 227 5.91 -24.19 8.93
N GLY A 228 6.06 -25.00 7.90
CA GLY A 228 7.39 -25.34 7.39
C GLY A 228 8.11 -24.15 6.78
N THR A 229 9.33 -23.90 7.27
CA THR A 229 10.21 -22.80 6.83
C THR A 229 11.47 -23.30 6.13
N GLY A 230 11.76 -24.64 6.24
CA GLY A 230 13.03 -25.23 5.81
C GLY A 230 14.15 -25.13 6.83
N ALA A 231 13.99 -24.29 7.87
CA ALA A 231 14.91 -24.17 9.00
C ALA A 231 14.35 -24.89 10.24
N THR A 232 15.22 -25.38 11.12
CA THR A 232 14.88 -25.98 12.44
C THR A 232 13.78 -27.07 12.37
N SER A 233 13.73 -27.86 11.29
CA SER A 233 12.63 -28.80 11.00
C SER A 233 12.41 -29.91 12.06
N ALA A 234 13.38 -30.13 12.94
CA ALA A 234 13.26 -31.08 14.05
C ALA A 234 12.50 -30.53 15.26
N LEU A 235 12.29 -29.21 15.32
CA LEU A 235 11.59 -28.55 16.43
C LEU A 235 10.11 -28.32 16.05
N LEU A 236 9.22 -28.43 17.03
CA LEU A 236 7.80 -28.06 16.87
C LEU A 236 7.59 -26.53 16.95
N GLU A 237 8.52 -25.83 17.56
CA GLU A 237 8.48 -24.38 17.66
C GLU A 237 8.85 -23.74 16.33
N GLN A 238 8.16 -22.65 15.98
CA GLN A 238 8.50 -21.82 14.81
C GLN A 238 9.91 -21.23 15.01
N THR A 239 10.72 -21.24 13.94
CA THR A 239 12.07 -20.67 13.97
C THR A 239 12.03 -19.21 14.46
N PRO A 240 12.98 -18.78 15.31
CA PRO A 240 13.07 -17.39 15.76
C PRO A 240 13.73 -16.46 14.72
N PHE A 241 14.38 -17.03 13.70
CA PHE A 241 15.20 -16.29 12.75
C PHE A 241 14.36 -15.65 11.63
N LEU A 242 14.62 -14.38 11.36
CA LEU A 242 14.10 -13.67 10.18
C LEU A 242 14.96 -14.00 8.96
N PRO A 243 14.37 -14.04 7.78
CA PRO A 243 12.94 -13.81 7.48
C PRO A 243 12.06 -15.07 7.65
N GLU A 244 12.64 -16.24 7.87
CA GLU A 244 11.95 -17.53 7.89
C GLU A 244 10.85 -17.61 8.95
N LYS A 245 11.03 -16.89 10.07
CA LYS A 245 10.00 -16.76 11.11
C LYS A 245 8.66 -16.28 10.55
N LEU A 246 8.70 -15.40 9.57
CA LEU A 246 7.53 -14.73 8.98
C LEU A 246 7.14 -15.30 7.61
N GLU A 247 7.93 -16.20 7.03
CA GLU A 247 7.72 -16.78 5.70
C GLU A 247 7.36 -18.27 5.75
N SER A 248 6.35 -18.61 6.56
CA SER A 248 5.89 -20.00 6.64
C SER A 248 5.25 -20.46 5.32
N GLY A 249 5.58 -21.69 4.92
CA GLY A 249 5.12 -22.27 3.65
C GLY A 249 6.06 -21.96 2.47
N THR A 250 5.68 -22.41 1.28
CA THR A 250 6.39 -22.06 0.05
C THR A 250 5.97 -20.68 -0.43
N ILE A 251 6.91 -19.75 -0.44
CA ILE A 251 6.65 -18.38 -0.85
C ILE A 251 6.37 -18.26 -2.37
N ASN A 252 5.74 -17.18 -2.79
CA ASN A 252 5.42 -16.90 -4.19
C ASN A 252 6.67 -16.57 -5.01
N THR A 253 7.50 -17.58 -5.31
CA THR A 253 8.77 -17.48 -6.03
C THR A 253 8.63 -16.69 -7.34
N VAL A 254 7.62 -17.04 -8.14
CA VAL A 254 7.36 -16.43 -9.45
C VAL A 254 7.03 -14.93 -9.30
N GLY A 255 6.15 -14.62 -8.37
CA GLY A 255 5.77 -13.23 -8.09
C GLY A 255 6.94 -12.40 -7.56
N ILE A 256 7.74 -12.97 -6.66
CA ILE A 256 8.91 -12.29 -6.06
C ILE A 256 9.96 -11.97 -7.13
N ILE A 257 10.23 -12.91 -8.07
CA ILE A 257 11.13 -12.65 -9.20
C ILE A 257 10.61 -11.50 -10.06
N GLY A 258 9.31 -11.49 -10.35
CA GLY A 258 8.67 -10.37 -11.04
C GLY A 258 8.74 -9.04 -10.26
N LEU A 259 8.59 -9.08 -8.93
CA LEU A 259 8.75 -7.91 -8.08
C LEU A 259 10.16 -7.31 -8.19
N GLY A 260 11.21 -8.15 -8.28
CA GLY A 260 12.59 -7.69 -8.48
C GLY A 260 12.75 -6.79 -9.73
N GLU A 261 12.06 -7.10 -10.82
CA GLU A 261 12.05 -6.24 -12.01
C GLU A 261 11.22 -4.95 -11.79
N GLY A 262 10.14 -5.01 -11.00
CA GLY A 262 9.40 -3.82 -10.57
C GLY A 262 10.27 -2.87 -9.74
N LEU A 263 11.00 -3.39 -8.75
CA LEU A 263 11.96 -2.62 -7.94
C LEU A 263 13.08 -2.02 -8.81
N THR A 264 13.55 -2.76 -9.80
CA THR A 264 14.55 -2.29 -10.77
C THR A 264 14.00 -1.13 -11.60
N PHE A 265 12.76 -1.23 -12.09
CA PHE A 265 12.07 -0.16 -12.82
C PHE A 265 11.96 1.11 -11.99
N VAL A 266 11.49 1.00 -10.73
CA VAL A 266 11.35 2.13 -9.81
C VAL A 266 12.70 2.77 -9.52
N ARG A 267 13.76 1.97 -9.31
CA ARG A 267 15.11 2.47 -9.09
C ARG A 267 15.65 3.24 -10.31
N GLN A 268 15.43 2.73 -11.52
CA GLN A 268 15.92 3.34 -12.76
C GLN A 268 15.18 4.65 -13.10
N LYS A 269 13.86 4.67 -12.92
CA LYS A 269 13.03 5.85 -13.17
C LYS A 269 13.14 6.89 -12.05
N THR A 270 13.44 6.46 -10.85
CA THR A 270 13.38 7.12 -9.55
C THR A 270 11.97 7.48 -9.07
N PRO A 271 11.66 7.31 -7.78
CA PRO A 271 10.35 7.68 -7.21
C PRO A 271 9.97 9.13 -7.49
N ALA A 272 10.93 10.05 -7.42
CA ALA A 272 10.69 11.47 -7.64
C ALA A 272 10.20 11.77 -9.08
N VAL A 273 10.80 11.14 -10.09
CA VAL A 273 10.39 11.31 -11.50
C VAL A 273 9.03 10.71 -11.76
N ILE A 274 8.74 9.52 -11.21
CA ILE A 274 7.43 8.87 -11.32
C ILE A 274 6.36 9.78 -10.68
N LYS A 275 6.59 10.20 -9.43
CA LYS A 275 5.67 11.07 -8.69
C LYS A 275 5.41 12.39 -9.43
N ALA A 276 6.46 13.07 -9.88
CA ALA A 276 6.32 14.35 -10.59
C ALA A 276 5.52 14.22 -11.91
N HIS A 277 5.69 13.11 -12.64
CA HIS A 277 4.90 12.81 -13.82
C HIS A 277 3.42 12.62 -13.48
N GLU A 278 3.14 11.78 -12.50
CA GLU A 278 1.77 11.46 -12.07
C GLU A 278 1.07 12.68 -11.44
N GLU A 279 1.80 13.54 -10.70
CA GLU A 279 1.28 14.81 -10.15
C GLU A 279 0.85 15.79 -11.24
N LYS A 280 1.62 15.89 -12.32
CA LYS A 280 1.23 16.73 -13.47
C LYS A 280 -0.09 16.26 -14.07
N LEU A 281 -0.32 14.96 -14.14
CA LEU A 281 -1.58 14.40 -14.67
C LEU A 281 -2.75 14.66 -13.73
N CYS A 282 -2.55 14.54 -12.40
CA CYS A 282 -3.56 14.91 -11.41
C CYS A 282 -3.90 16.40 -11.47
N LYS A 283 -2.87 17.26 -11.55
CA LYS A 283 -3.04 18.70 -11.68
C LYS A 283 -3.81 19.04 -12.96
N GLN A 284 -3.45 18.43 -14.10
CA GLN A 284 -4.14 18.63 -15.37
C GLN A 284 -5.63 18.27 -15.27
N LEU A 285 -5.97 17.13 -14.66
CA LEU A 285 -7.38 16.73 -14.49
C LEU A 285 -8.12 17.72 -13.59
N TYR A 286 -7.51 18.13 -12.48
CA TYR A 286 -8.07 19.10 -11.55
C TYR A 286 -8.36 20.44 -12.26
N GLU A 287 -7.36 21.03 -12.93
CA GLU A 287 -7.50 22.31 -13.66
C GLU A 287 -8.56 22.27 -14.75
N GLN A 288 -8.74 21.11 -15.41
CA GLN A 288 -9.75 20.94 -16.45
C GLN A 288 -11.18 20.78 -15.90
N LEU A 289 -11.36 20.47 -14.63
CA LEU A 289 -12.67 20.15 -14.04
C LEU A 289 -13.05 21.06 -12.86
N SER A 290 -12.13 21.81 -12.27
CA SER A 290 -12.37 22.62 -11.06
C SER A 290 -13.39 23.74 -11.23
N ASP A 291 -13.60 24.23 -12.45
CA ASP A 291 -14.57 25.30 -12.75
C ASP A 291 -16.01 24.78 -12.91
N ILE A 292 -16.23 23.49 -12.71
CA ILE A 292 -17.57 22.88 -12.85
C ILE A 292 -18.19 22.77 -11.46
N ASP A 293 -19.14 23.59 -11.12
CA ASP A 293 -19.75 23.69 -9.79
C ASP A 293 -20.27 22.36 -9.23
N LYS A 294 -20.74 21.45 -10.10
CA LYS A 294 -21.21 20.12 -9.72
C LYS A 294 -20.09 19.16 -9.29
N ILE A 295 -18.80 19.48 -9.57
CA ILE A 295 -17.68 18.59 -9.27
C ILE A 295 -17.02 19.00 -7.95
N LYS A 296 -17.14 18.15 -6.95
CA LYS A 296 -16.48 18.31 -5.66
C LYS A 296 -15.23 17.46 -5.59
N PHE A 297 -14.08 18.09 -5.35
CA PHE A 297 -12.81 17.40 -5.04
C PHE A 297 -12.60 17.30 -3.53
N TYR A 298 -11.88 16.25 -3.13
CA TYR A 298 -11.59 15.97 -1.72
C TYR A 298 -10.10 16.17 -1.43
N GLU A 299 -9.77 17.03 -0.47
CA GLU A 299 -8.40 17.36 -0.01
C GLU A 299 -7.44 17.67 -1.19
N ALA A 300 -7.92 18.39 -2.20
CA ALA A 300 -7.14 18.67 -3.41
C ALA A 300 -5.95 19.60 -3.14
N ASP A 301 -6.04 20.45 -2.14
CA ASP A 301 -5.07 21.46 -1.68
C ASP A 301 -4.02 20.91 -0.69
N GLN A 302 -4.22 19.70 -0.18
CA GLN A 302 -3.32 19.09 0.79
C GLN A 302 -2.07 18.52 0.13
N LYS A 303 -0.96 18.41 0.89
CA LYS A 303 0.22 17.63 0.48
C LYS A 303 -0.21 16.19 0.22
N LYS A 304 0.13 15.63 -0.95
CA LYS A 304 -0.39 14.34 -1.38
C LYS A 304 0.52 13.54 -2.31
N VAL A 305 0.23 12.25 -2.41
CA VAL A 305 0.65 11.42 -3.54
C VAL A 305 -0.32 11.61 -4.70
N PRO A 306 0.04 11.24 -5.95
CA PRO A 306 -0.76 11.52 -7.15
C PRO A 306 -2.06 10.69 -7.21
N ILE A 307 -2.97 11.01 -6.32
CA ILE A 307 -4.35 10.51 -6.26
C ILE A 307 -5.28 11.72 -6.20
N LEU A 308 -6.36 11.67 -6.99
CA LEU A 308 -7.40 12.70 -6.98
C LEU A 308 -8.77 12.03 -6.88
N SER A 309 -9.51 12.34 -5.81
CA SER A 309 -10.87 11.86 -5.61
C SER A 309 -11.88 12.98 -5.79
N PHE A 310 -12.99 12.65 -6.45
CA PHE A 310 -14.05 13.60 -6.75
C PHE A 310 -15.43 12.93 -6.76
N ASN A 311 -16.47 13.75 -6.66
CA ASN A 311 -17.87 13.39 -6.94
C ASN A 311 -18.51 14.40 -7.89
N ILE A 312 -19.64 14.05 -8.46
CA ILE A 312 -20.45 14.90 -9.35
C ILE A 312 -21.85 14.98 -8.76
N GLY A 313 -22.19 16.12 -8.19
CA GLY A 313 -23.45 16.30 -7.46
C GLY A 313 -23.65 15.20 -6.42
N ASP A 314 -24.89 14.75 -6.30
CA ASP A 314 -25.31 13.67 -5.39
C ASP A 314 -25.29 12.27 -6.03
N ILE A 315 -24.75 12.15 -7.26
CA ILE A 315 -24.72 10.90 -8.01
C ILE A 315 -23.80 9.88 -7.31
N PRO A 316 -24.27 8.63 -7.06
CA PRO A 316 -23.42 7.59 -6.51
C PRO A 316 -22.15 7.39 -7.32
N SER A 317 -21.00 7.36 -6.65
CA SER A 317 -19.70 7.25 -7.34
C SER A 317 -19.53 5.96 -8.15
N ALA A 318 -20.26 4.90 -7.80
CA ALA A 318 -20.31 3.65 -8.57
C ALA A 318 -20.97 3.84 -9.94
N GLU A 319 -22.01 4.68 -10.03
CA GLU A 319 -22.69 5.00 -11.28
C GLU A 319 -21.78 5.81 -12.21
N ILE A 320 -21.12 6.82 -11.67
CA ILE A 320 -20.13 7.62 -12.43
C ILE A 320 -19.01 6.70 -12.96
N ALA A 321 -18.47 5.82 -12.12
CA ALA A 321 -17.43 4.88 -12.54
C ALA A 321 -17.92 3.88 -13.59
N SER A 322 -19.18 3.42 -13.51
CA SER A 322 -19.80 2.55 -14.51
C SER A 322 -19.91 3.26 -15.86
N TYR A 323 -20.43 4.48 -15.88
CA TYR A 323 -20.48 5.30 -17.10
C TYR A 323 -19.10 5.49 -17.74
N LEU A 324 -18.09 5.85 -16.94
CA LEU A 324 -16.72 6.03 -17.44
C LEU A 324 -16.16 4.72 -18.01
N SER A 325 -16.47 3.58 -17.37
CA SER A 325 -16.06 2.25 -17.85
C SER A 325 -16.67 1.93 -19.22
N GLU A 326 -17.94 2.27 -19.46
CA GLU A 326 -18.61 2.11 -20.77
C GLU A 326 -17.94 2.98 -21.86
N LYS A 327 -17.35 4.10 -21.47
CA LYS A 327 -16.59 4.99 -22.35
C LYS A 327 -15.12 4.60 -22.49
N GLY A 328 -14.70 3.48 -21.91
CA GLY A 328 -13.34 2.95 -22.02
C GLY A 328 -12.34 3.46 -20.99
N PHE A 329 -12.79 4.04 -19.88
CA PHE A 329 -11.93 4.52 -18.80
C PHE A 329 -12.15 3.69 -17.53
N ALA A 330 -11.09 3.08 -17.00
CA ALA A 330 -11.14 2.36 -15.72
C ALA A 330 -10.72 3.30 -14.58
N LEU A 331 -11.71 3.72 -13.78
CA LEU A 331 -11.55 4.43 -12.51
C LEU A 331 -12.25 3.64 -11.40
N ARG A 332 -11.87 3.88 -10.16
CA ARG A 332 -12.47 3.19 -9.02
C ARG A 332 -13.53 4.05 -8.35
N GLY A 333 -14.80 3.64 -8.43
CA GLY A 333 -15.92 4.17 -7.62
C GLY A 333 -16.08 3.44 -6.29
N GLY A 334 -16.83 4.03 -5.37
CA GLY A 334 -17.21 3.43 -4.08
C GLY A 334 -16.31 3.82 -2.92
N LEU A 335 -16.20 2.94 -1.92
CA LEU A 335 -15.51 3.23 -0.64
C LEU A 335 -14.01 2.90 -0.65
N GLN A 336 -13.41 2.49 -1.74
CA GLN A 336 -11.97 2.13 -1.89
C GLN A 336 -11.40 1.30 -0.73
N CYS A 337 -12.21 0.52 -0.03
CA CYS A 337 -11.84 -0.24 1.17
C CYS A 337 -11.32 0.65 2.33
N ALA A 338 -11.89 1.82 2.53
CA ALA A 338 -11.47 2.81 3.53
C ALA A 338 -12.66 3.42 4.27
N ALA A 339 -13.44 2.58 4.96
CA ALA A 339 -14.66 3.01 5.64
C ALA A 339 -14.42 4.15 6.63
N VAL A 340 -13.31 4.11 7.39
CA VAL A 340 -12.96 5.16 8.35
C VAL A 340 -12.76 6.50 7.63
N THR A 341 -11.99 6.51 6.54
CA THR A 341 -11.75 7.71 5.73
C THR A 341 -13.06 8.28 5.17
N HIS A 342 -13.92 7.43 4.63
CA HIS A 342 -15.21 7.88 4.09
C HIS A 342 -16.17 8.41 5.16
N THR A 343 -16.08 7.89 6.40
CA THR A 343 -16.81 8.46 7.56
C THR A 343 -16.28 9.86 7.87
N THR A 344 -14.97 10.05 7.89
CA THR A 344 -14.33 11.36 8.14
C THR A 344 -14.67 12.39 7.05
N LEU A 345 -14.69 11.98 5.79
CA LEU A 345 -15.01 12.84 4.64
C LEU A 345 -16.53 13.09 4.46
N GLY A 346 -17.39 12.39 5.21
CA GLY A 346 -18.86 12.47 5.03
C GLY A 346 -19.35 11.84 3.72
N THR A 347 -18.61 10.87 3.18
CA THR A 347 -18.90 10.25 1.87
C THR A 347 -19.22 8.76 1.97
N ILE A 348 -19.63 8.29 3.15
CA ILE A 348 -19.86 6.85 3.40
C ILE A 348 -20.99 6.29 2.51
N GLU A 349 -22.03 7.06 2.25
CA GLU A 349 -23.17 6.65 1.43
C GLU A 349 -22.88 6.75 -0.07
N GLN A 350 -22.22 7.83 -0.50
CA GLN A 350 -21.97 8.12 -1.92
C GLN A 350 -20.70 7.46 -2.43
N GLY A 351 -19.68 7.27 -1.58
CA GLY A 351 -18.32 6.94 -1.98
C GLY A 351 -17.65 8.11 -2.73
N THR A 352 -16.55 7.84 -3.40
CA THR A 352 -15.88 8.79 -4.30
C THR A 352 -15.41 8.08 -5.57
N VAL A 353 -15.26 8.83 -6.67
CA VAL A 353 -14.52 8.36 -7.86
C VAL A 353 -13.06 8.73 -7.67
N ARG A 354 -12.18 7.75 -7.74
CA ARG A 354 -10.74 7.93 -7.58
C ARG A 354 -10.01 7.83 -8.93
N PHE A 355 -9.26 8.86 -9.25
CA PHE A 355 -8.30 8.91 -10.34
C PHE A 355 -6.89 8.63 -9.76
N SER A 356 -6.21 7.62 -10.27
CA SER A 356 -4.85 7.22 -9.89
C SER A 356 -4.05 6.94 -11.15
N PRO A 357 -3.32 7.92 -11.71
CA PRO A 357 -2.47 7.71 -12.87
C PRO A 357 -1.26 6.85 -12.54
N SER A 358 -0.49 6.49 -13.55
CA SER A 358 0.74 5.72 -13.42
C SER A 358 1.84 6.32 -14.28
N ALA A 359 3.09 5.82 -14.14
CA ALA A 359 4.21 6.22 -14.99
C ALA A 359 3.96 6.01 -16.50
N PHE A 360 2.91 5.30 -16.88
CA PHE A 360 2.54 5.00 -18.27
C PHE A 360 1.34 5.81 -18.76
N SER A 361 0.69 6.56 -17.89
CA SER A 361 -0.45 7.41 -18.25
C SER A 361 0.02 8.64 -19.02
N THR A 362 -0.80 9.15 -19.95
CA THR A 362 -0.43 10.27 -20.81
C THR A 362 -1.37 11.48 -20.64
N PRO A 363 -0.89 12.72 -20.93
CA PRO A 363 -1.73 13.91 -20.89
C PRO A 363 -2.94 13.84 -21.84
N GLN A 364 -2.79 13.19 -23.00
CA GLN A 364 -3.88 13.00 -23.98
C GLN A 364 -5.00 12.11 -23.40
N GLN A 365 -4.64 11.06 -22.65
CA GLN A 365 -5.60 10.20 -21.96
C GLN A 365 -6.38 10.99 -20.89
N VAL A 366 -5.71 11.87 -20.15
CA VAL A 366 -6.35 12.74 -19.15
C VAL A 366 -7.31 13.73 -19.79
N THR A 367 -6.92 14.35 -20.91
CA THR A 367 -7.81 15.26 -21.66
C THR A 367 -9.05 14.54 -22.20
N ALA A 368 -8.89 13.29 -22.68
CA ALA A 368 -10.02 12.50 -23.15
C ALA A 368 -10.97 12.13 -21.99
N LEU A 369 -10.41 11.74 -20.82
CA LEU A 369 -11.19 11.48 -19.61
C LEU A 369 -11.96 12.74 -19.18
N SER A 370 -11.29 13.89 -19.09
CA SER A 370 -11.89 15.17 -18.69
C SER A 370 -13.08 15.53 -19.56
N ARG A 371 -12.96 15.40 -20.90
CA ARG A 371 -14.08 15.64 -21.83
C ARG A 371 -15.27 14.74 -21.54
N THR A 372 -15.01 13.45 -21.25
CA THR A 372 -16.05 12.48 -20.93
C THR A 372 -16.76 12.82 -19.63
N ILE A 373 -16.01 13.25 -18.59
CA ILE A 373 -16.58 13.70 -17.31
C ILE A 373 -17.43 14.96 -17.52
N LYS A 374 -16.97 15.94 -18.32
CA LYS A 374 -17.73 17.15 -18.66
C LYS A 374 -19.07 16.84 -19.29
N ILE A 375 -19.09 15.92 -20.26
CA ILE A 375 -20.34 15.49 -20.92
C ILE A 375 -21.28 14.84 -19.90
N PHE A 376 -20.77 13.99 -18.99
CA PHE A 376 -21.59 13.37 -17.97
C PHE A 376 -22.18 14.42 -17.00
N ALA A 377 -21.35 15.35 -16.51
CA ALA A 377 -21.77 16.39 -15.57
C ALA A 377 -22.79 17.38 -16.19
N ALA A 378 -22.71 17.62 -17.50
CA ALA A 378 -23.66 18.49 -18.20
C ALA A 378 -25.02 17.84 -18.43
N ASN A 379 -25.09 16.50 -18.50
CA ASN A 379 -26.32 15.75 -18.77
C ASN A 379 -27.06 15.31 -17.50
N ASN A 380 -26.46 15.48 -16.34
CA ASN A 380 -26.99 15.14 -15.02
C ASN A 380 -26.86 16.33 -14.05
#